data_d580ded65fc79f5f19fcd52d7fa69bb7
#
_entry.id   d580ded65fc79f5f19fcd52d7fa69bb7
#
_cell.length_a   1.000
_cell.length_b   1.000
_cell.length_c   1.000
_cell.angle_alpha   90.00
_cell.angle_beta   90.00
_cell.angle_gamma   90.00
#
_symmetry.space_group_name_H-M   'P 1'
#
loop_
_entity.id
_entity.type
_entity.pdbx_description
1 polymer ?
#
loop_
_entity_poly.entity_id
_entity_poly.type
_entity_poly.pdbx_seq_one_letter_code
_entity_poly.pdbx_strand_id
1 'polypeptide(L)'
;MKILFVGSGNHGKISPILKSQGDSLAAAGVEVEYFLIKGKGLKGYLEHTSPLKKYVKENRIDVIHAHYSLSAFAVSLAGVKPIVVSLMGSDVKATRLYKLVIRFFARFFHWRAIIVKSQDMYKDLRIKRALIVPNGVNLDLFKPMDKATCRHSLGWDVEKIHVLFPANPFRPEKDFVLAQKSVGLLDKNLEIHVFEQVEHQKTPLYFNAADVVLLTSKWEGSPNVVKEALACGCPIVSTDVGDVSERIAGVEGCYVAHSRNPEKLAELLNKALNFEGRTKGNEKIIADGLDNRQVAEKLIRIYSQILKEK
;
A
#
# COMPACT_ATOMS: atom_id res chain seq x y z
N MET A 1 -11.01 12.23 -20.11
CA MET A 1 -11.53 12.08 -18.72
C MET A 1 -10.49 12.69 -17.78
N LYS A 2 -10.92 13.61 -16.94
CA LYS A 2 -10.06 14.37 -16.02
C LYS A 2 -10.40 14.05 -14.58
N ILE A 3 -9.45 13.46 -13.85
CA ILE A 3 -9.62 12.97 -12.49
C ILE A 3 -8.82 13.83 -11.52
N LEU A 4 -9.46 14.25 -10.42
CA LEU A 4 -8.77 14.93 -9.32
C LEU A 4 -8.49 13.96 -8.19
N PHE A 5 -7.22 13.67 -7.94
CA PHE A 5 -6.79 12.95 -6.76
C PHE A 5 -6.68 13.91 -5.56
N VAL A 6 -7.44 13.61 -4.50
CA VAL A 6 -7.41 14.37 -3.25
C VAL A 6 -6.77 13.52 -2.17
N GLY A 7 -5.68 14.01 -1.59
CA GLY A 7 -4.92 13.29 -0.57
C GLY A 7 -4.22 14.22 0.41
N SER A 8 -3.55 13.63 1.42
CA SER A 8 -2.76 14.40 2.39
C SER A 8 -1.50 14.98 1.76
N GLY A 9 -1.24 16.25 2.01
CA GLY A 9 -0.03 16.99 1.64
C GLY A 9 0.89 17.32 2.82
N ASN A 10 0.69 16.69 3.98
CA ASN A 10 1.41 17.01 5.22
C ASN A 10 2.92 16.74 5.17
N HIS A 11 3.38 15.91 4.24
CA HIS A 11 4.80 15.64 4.00
C HIS A 11 5.41 16.52 2.88
N GLY A 12 4.69 17.56 2.41
CA GLY A 12 5.15 18.49 1.38
C GLY A 12 5.21 17.93 -0.04
N LYS A 13 4.99 16.63 -0.22
CA LYS A 13 5.05 15.91 -1.51
C LYS A 13 3.83 15.00 -1.69
N ILE A 14 3.51 14.66 -2.94
CA ILE A 14 2.54 13.62 -3.26
C ILE A 14 3.08 12.29 -2.72
N SER A 15 2.24 11.51 -2.02
CA SER A 15 2.70 10.21 -1.54
C SER A 15 3.08 9.29 -2.72
N PRO A 16 4.11 8.43 -2.57
CA PRO A 16 4.54 7.53 -3.65
C PRO A 16 3.40 6.68 -4.22
N ILE A 17 2.48 6.25 -3.36
CA ILE A 17 1.30 5.45 -3.75
C ILE A 17 0.37 6.25 -4.66
N LEU A 18 0.02 7.48 -4.29
CA LEU A 18 -0.82 8.34 -5.11
C LEU A 18 -0.16 8.67 -6.44
N LYS A 19 1.14 8.98 -6.39
CA LYS A 19 1.90 9.30 -7.59
C LYS A 19 1.95 8.09 -8.53
N SER A 20 2.33 6.93 -8.05
CA SER A 20 2.41 5.70 -8.85
C SER A 20 1.06 5.34 -9.52
N GLN A 21 -0.05 5.47 -8.76
CA GLN A 21 -1.39 5.22 -9.29
C GLN A 21 -1.79 6.30 -10.33
N GLY A 22 -1.48 7.56 -10.09
CA GLY A 22 -1.77 8.63 -11.03
C GLY A 22 -0.94 8.52 -12.30
N ASP A 23 0.35 8.19 -12.20
CA ASP A 23 1.24 7.99 -13.34
C ASP A 23 0.73 6.82 -14.23
N SER A 24 0.23 5.72 -13.62
CA SER A 24 -0.33 4.60 -14.38
C SER A 24 -1.65 4.94 -15.08
N LEU A 25 -2.49 5.78 -14.48
CA LEU A 25 -3.69 6.31 -15.13
C LEU A 25 -3.34 7.26 -16.27
N ALA A 26 -2.34 8.13 -16.08
CA ALA A 26 -1.86 9.05 -17.10
C ALA A 26 -1.28 8.28 -18.31
N ALA A 27 -0.52 7.22 -18.08
CA ALA A 27 -0.02 6.33 -19.12
C ALA A 27 -1.16 5.63 -19.90
N ALA A 28 -2.33 5.44 -19.27
CA ALA A 28 -3.55 4.91 -19.89
C ALA A 28 -4.44 5.99 -20.52
N GLY A 29 -3.97 7.24 -20.67
CA GLY A 29 -4.68 8.32 -21.34
C GLY A 29 -5.69 9.09 -20.48
N VAL A 30 -5.61 8.97 -19.16
CA VAL A 30 -6.45 9.72 -18.21
C VAL A 30 -5.69 10.96 -17.73
N GLU A 31 -6.29 12.13 -17.80
CA GLU A 31 -5.73 13.34 -17.20
C GLU A 31 -5.90 13.28 -15.68
N VAL A 32 -4.78 13.35 -14.92
CA VAL A 32 -4.78 13.27 -13.46
C VAL A 32 -4.21 14.54 -12.86
N GLU A 33 -4.99 15.19 -12.02
CA GLU A 33 -4.57 16.32 -11.20
C GLU A 33 -4.54 15.96 -9.73
N TYR A 34 -3.82 16.74 -8.93
CA TYR A 34 -3.64 16.49 -7.51
C TYR A 34 -4.03 17.71 -6.68
N PHE A 35 -4.90 17.50 -5.70
CA PHE A 35 -5.22 18.49 -4.67
C PHE A 35 -4.75 17.95 -3.32
N LEU A 36 -3.71 18.57 -2.76
CA LEU A 36 -3.09 18.12 -1.52
C LEU A 36 -3.58 18.95 -0.33
N ILE A 37 -4.25 18.28 0.61
CA ILE A 37 -4.73 18.89 1.85
C ILE A 37 -3.57 18.97 2.84
N LYS A 38 -3.23 20.18 3.28
CA LYS A 38 -2.22 20.47 4.29
C LYS A 38 -2.90 20.82 5.62
N GLY A 39 -2.44 20.24 6.70
CA GLY A 39 -2.99 20.51 8.04
C GLY A 39 -3.30 19.22 8.81
N LYS A 40 -3.30 19.32 10.14
CA LYS A 40 -3.52 18.17 11.03
C LYS A 40 -4.97 18.11 11.53
N GLY A 41 -5.47 16.89 11.69
CA GLY A 41 -6.79 16.64 12.25
C GLY A 41 -7.95 17.19 11.39
N LEU A 42 -9.16 17.17 11.95
CA LEU A 42 -10.39 17.55 11.23
C LEU A 42 -10.36 19.02 10.78
N LYS A 43 -9.85 19.93 11.62
CA LYS A 43 -9.78 21.36 11.31
C LYS A 43 -9.00 21.64 10.03
N GLY A 44 -7.78 21.08 9.89
CA GLY A 44 -6.96 21.27 8.70
C GLY A 44 -7.64 20.78 7.41
N TYR A 45 -8.45 19.71 7.51
CA TYR A 45 -9.22 19.23 6.37
C TYR A 45 -10.42 20.11 6.03
N LEU A 46 -11.11 20.65 7.03
CA LEU A 46 -12.26 21.55 6.83
C LEU A 46 -11.88 22.88 6.16
N GLU A 47 -10.73 23.43 6.49
CA GLU A 47 -10.21 24.67 5.90
C GLU A 47 -10.00 24.56 4.38
N HIS A 48 -9.85 23.33 3.85
CA HIS A 48 -9.65 23.08 2.42
C HIS A 48 -10.96 22.86 1.64
N THR A 49 -12.12 22.84 2.29
CA THR A 49 -13.41 22.60 1.58
C THR A 49 -13.75 23.68 0.56
N SER A 50 -13.62 24.97 0.93
CA SER A 50 -13.87 26.08 0.03
C SER A 50 -12.84 26.18 -1.11
N PRO A 51 -11.50 26.10 -0.85
CA PRO A 51 -10.50 26.03 -1.91
C PRO A 51 -10.72 24.87 -2.88
N LEU A 52 -11.07 23.69 -2.35
CA LEU A 52 -11.34 22.49 -3.18
C LEU A 52 -12.56 22.69 -4.09
N LYS A 53 -13.65 23.27 -3.56
CA LYS A 53 -14.84 23.59 -4.34
C LYS A 53 -14.53 24.55 -5.50
N LYS A 54 -13.75 25.59 -5.22
CA LYS A 54 -13.29 26.55 -6.22
C LYS A 54 -12.46 25.85 -7.29
N TYR A 55 -11.46 25.06 -6.87
CA TYR A 55 -10.57 24.30 -7.77
C TYR A 55 -11.33 23.39 -8.73
N VAL A 56 -12.27 22.59 -8.20
CA VAL A 56 -13.08 21.67 -9.03
C VAL A 56 -13.90 22.41 -10.08
N LYS A 57 -14.48 23.57 -9.70
CA LYS A 57 -15.28 24.40 -10.62
C LYS A 57 -14.41 24.99 -11.74
N GLU A 58 -13.23 25.50 -11.43
CA GLU A 58 -12.33 26.15 -12.38
C GLU A 58 -11.67 25.19 -13.36
N ASN A 59 -11.39 23.95 -12.93
CA ASN A 59 -10.61 22.98 -13.70
C ASN A 59 -11.44 21.92 -14.44
N ARG A 60 -12.78 22.00 -14.43
CA ARG A 60 -13.69 21.08 -15.16
C ARG A 60 -13.39 19.60 -14.85
N ILE A 61 -13.33 19.27 -13.56
CA ILE A 61 -13.03 17.90 -13.10
C ILE A 61 -14.24 16.97 -13.36
N ASP A 62 -13.99 15.82 -13.97
CA ASP A 62 -15.03 14.81 -14.25
C ASP A 62 -15.35 13.95 -13.03
N VAL A 63 -14.30 13.48 -12.29
CA VAL A 63 -14.44 12.65 -11.10
C VAL A 63 -13.42 13.10 -10.04
N ILE A 64 -13.86 13.17 -8.79
CA ILE A 64 -12.98 13.40 -7.64
C ILE A 64 -12.71 12.06 -6.95
N HIS A 65 -11.43 11.66 -6.87
CA HIS A 65 -11.02 10.45 -6.19
C HIS A 65 -10.28 10.81 -4.90
N ALA A 66 -10.96 10.68 -3.77
CA ALA A 66 -10.41 10.93 -2.45
C ALA A 66 -9.67 9.70 -1.92
N HIS A 67 -8.42 9.89 -1.53
CA HIS A 67 -7.61 8.88 -0.90
C HIS A 67 -7.56 9.14 0.61
N TYR A 68 -7.98 8.15 1.40
CA TYR A 68 -8.17 8.21 2.84
C TYR A 68 -9.48 8.88 3.26
N SER A 69 -10.06 8.44 4.38
CA SER A 69 -11.38 8.88 4.85
C SER A 69 -11.46 10.37 5.18
N LEU A 70 -10.43 10.98 5.77
CA LEU A 70 -10.43 12.42 6.07
C LEU A 70 -10.48 13.26 4.79
N SER A 71 -9.75 12.88 3.74
CA SER A 71 -9.84 13.51 2.43
C SER A 71 -11.25 13.37 1.84
N ALA A 72 -11.87 12.19 1.98
CA ALA A 72 -13.23 11.94 1.53
C ALA A 72 -14.26 12.79 2.28
N PHE A 73 -14.08 13.02 3.59
CA PHE A 73 -14.94 13.91 4.36
C PHE A 73 -14.82 15.36 3.89
N ALA A 74 -13.60 15.85 3.65
CA ALA A 74 -13.39 17.21 3.12
C ALA A 74 -14.05 17.39 1.75
N VAL A 75 -13.86 16.43 0.83
CA VAL A 75 -14.50 16.42 -0.50
C VAL A 75 -16.02 16.43 -0.39
N SER A 76 -16.58 15.62 0.52
CA SER A 76 -18.01 15.51 0.76
C SER A 76 -18.60 16.85 1.26
N LEU A 77 -17.93 17.47 2.22
CA LEU A 77 -18.35 18.76 2.81
C LEU A 77 -18.16 19.94 1.84
N ALA A 78 -17.22 19.84 0.90
CA ALA A 78 -17.10 20.81 -0.20
C ALA A 78 -18.29 20.75 -1.17
N GLY A 79 -19.13 19.71 -1.11
CA GLY A 79 -20.33 19.57 -1.94
C GLY A 79 -20.04 19.29 -3.42
N VAL A 80 -18.85 18.82 -3.76
CA VAL A 80 -18.43 18.49 -5.13
C VAL A 80 -18.77 17.04 -5.47
N LYS A 81 -19.03 16.74 -6.75
CA LYS A 81 -19.49 15.41 -7.25
C LYS A 81 -18.99 15.17 -8.68
N PRO A 82 -18.90 13.90 -9.12
CA PRO A 82 -19.05 12.64 -8.38
C PRO A 82 -17.81 12.29 -7.54
N ILE A 83 -18.00 11.51 -6.47
CA ILE A 83 -16.94 11.16 -5.52
C ILE A 83 -16.66 9.65 -5.58
N VAL A 84 -15.39 9.30 -5.78
CA VAL A 84 -14.83 7.97 -5.53
C VAL A 84 -13.96 8.06 -4.29
N VAL A 85 -14.00 7.05 -3.42
CA VAL A 85 -13.24 7.02 -2.17
C VAL A 85 -12.41 5.76 -2.09
N SER A 86 -11.10 5.90 -1.95
CA SER A 86 -10.18 4.81 -1.58
C SER A 86 -9.82 4.87 -0.11
N LEU A 87 -10.26 3.88 0.66
CA LEU A 87 -9.86 3.68 2.05
C LEU A 87 -8.54 2.91 2.09
N MET A 88 -7.62 3.31 2.97
CA MET A 88 -6.21 2.91 2.86
C MET A 88 -5.74 1.90 3.94
N GLY A 89 -6.60 1.50 4.86
CA GLY A 89 -6.31 0.52 5.91
C GLY A 89 -6.43 1.10 7.31
N SER A 90 -5.58 2.04 7.70
CA SER A 90 -5.63 2.66 9.04
C SER A 90 -6.98 3.34 9.36
N ASP A 91 -7.67 3.83 8.36
CA ASP A 91 -9.01 4.40 8.47
C ASP A 91 -10.09 3.33 8.73
N VAL A 92 -9.96 2.13 8.18
CA VAL A 92 -10.89 1.02 8.41
C VAL A 92 -10.56 0.23 9.68
N LYS A 93 -9.29 0.13 10.04
CA LYS A 93 -8.83 -0.52 11.30
C LYS A 93 -9.00 0.39 12.54
N ALA A 94 -9.55 1.59 12.37
CA ALA A 94 -9.88 2.52 13.44
C ALA A 94 -11.03 2.04 14.35
N THR A 95 -11.44 2.88 15.30
CA THR A 95 -12.48 2.58 16.27
C THR A 95 -13.85 2.28 15.62
N ARG A 96 -14.72 1.60 16.36
CA ARG A 96 -16.10 1.32 15.89
C ARG A 96 -16.85 2.61 15.54
N LEU A 97 -16.68 3.66 16.34
CA LEU A 97 -17.30 4.97 16.09
C LEU A 97 -16.83 5.57 14.77
N TYR A 98 -15.55 5.52 14.49
CA TYR A 98 -14.99 6.03 13.24
C TYR A 98 -15.55 5.31 12.00
N LYS A 99 -15.72 3.98 12.09
CA LYS A 99 -16.37 3.19 11.04
C LYS A 99 -17.84 3.61 10.83
N LEU A 100 -18.56 3.97 11.89
CA LEU A 100 -19.93 4.50 11.77
C LEU A 100 -19.94 5.85 11.04
N VAL A 101 -18.98 6.74 11.32
CA VAL A 101 -18.82 8.01 10.60
C VAL A 101 -18.57 7.76 9.11
N ILE A 102 -17.67 6.84 8.76
CA ILE A 102 -17.43 6.47 7.35
C ILE A 102 -18.73 5.99 6.68
N ARG A 103 -19.51 5.10 7.34
CA ARG A 103 -20.77 4.61 6.81
C ARG A 103 -21.81 5.72 6.63
N PHE A 104 -21.89 6.64 7.58
CA PHE A 104 -22.75 7.81 7.49
C PHE A 104 -22.40 8.66 6.24
N PHE A 105 -21.13 9.04 6.08
CA PHE A 105 -20.70 9.78 4.90
C PHE A 105 -20.96 9.00 3.61
N ALA A 106 -20.64 7.72 3.57
CA ALA A 106 -20.90 6.86 2.43
C ALA A 106 -22.39 6.81 2.04
N ARG A 107 -23.30 6.89 3.02
CA ARG A 107 -24.76 6.83 2.80
C ARG A 107 -25.35 8.17 2.36
N PHE A 108 -24.90 9.28 2.94
CA PHE A 108 -25.53 10.58 2.80
C PHE A 108 -24.81 11.54 1.84
N PHE A 109 -23.53 11.35 1.57
CA PHE A 109 -22.75 12.25 0.71
C PHE A 109 -22.47 11.68 -0.69
N HIS A 110 -23.28 10.72 -1.14
CA HIS A 110 -23.28 10.22 -2.52
C HIS A 110 -21.89 9.77 -3.02
N TRP A 111 -21.13 9.03 -2.20
CA TRP A 111 -19.93 8.37 -2.68
C TRP A 111 -20.33 7.33 -3.75
N ARG A 112 -20.02 7.61 -4.99
CA ARG A 112 -20.45 6.76 -6.14
C ARG A 112 -19.74 5.42 -6.15
N ALA A 113 -18.45 5.40 -5.75
CA ALA A 113 -17.72 4.16 -5.52
C ALA A 113 -16.91 4.28 -4.22
N ILE A 114 -16.79 3.14 -3.52
CA ILE A 114 -15.97 3.00 -2.32
C ILE A 114 -15.03 1.86 -2.57
N ILE A 115 -13.74 2.11 -2.47
CA ILE A 115 -12.67 1.16 -2.72
C ILE A 115 -11.98 0.82 -1.41
N VAL A 116 -11.87 -0.45 -1.11
CA VAL A 116 -11.07 -1.01 -0.01
C VAL A 116 -9.93 -1.85 -0.58
N LYS A 117 -8.90 -2.12 0.21
CA LYS A 117 -7.67 -2.72 -0.29
C LYS A 117 -7.58 -4.23 -0.05
N SER A 118 -8.43 -4.78 0.82
CA SER A 118 -8.44 -6.22 1.14
C SER A 118 -9.83 -6.70 1.52
N GLN A 119 -10.00 -8.03 1.50
CA GLN A 119 -11.22 -8.69 1.95
C GLN A 119 -11.50 -8.43 3.43
N ASP A 120 -10.46 -8.33 4.27
CA ASP A 120 -10.59 -7.96 5.68
C ASP A 120 -11.17 -6.56 5.86
N MET A 121 -10.67 -5.59 5.10
CA MET A 121 -11.22 -4.23 5.11
C MET A 121 -12.68 -4.21 4.65
N TYR A 122 -13.03 -5.01 3.64
CA TYR A 122 -14.42 -5.14 3.17
C TYR A 122 -15.33 -5.67 4.28
N LYS A 123 -14.94 -6.75 4.95
CA LYS A 123 -15.67 -7.34 6.08
C LYS A 123 -15.81 -6.36 7.25
N ASP A 124 -14.72 -5.68 7.60
CA ASP A 124 -14.67 -4.70 8.69
C ASP A 124 -15.56 -3.47 8.43
N LEU A 125 -15.55 -2.98 7.19
CA LEU A 125 -16.30 -1.80 6.80
C LEU A 125 -17.82 -2.06 6.74
N ARG A 126 -18.24 -3.28 6.39
CA ARG A 126 -19.64 -3.69 6.25
C ARG A 126 -20.46 -2.79 5.32
N ILE A 127 -19.88 -2.34 4.22
CA ILE A 127 -20.57 -1.62 3.14
C ILE A 127 -20.63 -2.55 1.93
N LYS A 128 -21.77 -3.18 1.68
CA LYS A 128 -21.95 -4.20 0.63
C LYS A 128 -21.54 -3.77 -0.78
N ARG A 129 -21.65 -2.48 -1.11
CA ARG A 129 -21.28 -1.92 -2.42
C ARG A 129 -19.81 -1.49 -2.53
N ALA A 130 -19.02 -1.72 -1.50
CA ALA A 130 -17.58 -1.46 -1.58
C ALA A 130 -16.91 -2.44 -2.55
N LEU A 131 -15.93 -1.95 -3.29
CA LEU A 131 -15.13 -2.70 -4.26
C LEU A 131 -13.78 -3.00 -3.66
N ILE A 132 -13.26 -4.21 -3.88
CA ILE A 132 -11.91 -4.58 -3.45
C ILE A 132 -10.96 -4.32 -4.61
N VAL A 133 -10.16 -3.25 -4.49
CA VAL A 133 -9.13 -2.89 -5.46
C VAL A 133 -7.86 -2.54 -4.69
N PRO A 134 -6.95 -3.50 -4.46
CA PRO A 134 -5.64 -3.24 -3.88
C PRO A 134 -4.84 -2.23 -4.70
N ASN A 135 -3.84 -1.59 -4.10
CA ASN A 135 -2.92 -0.78 -4.89
C ASN A 135 -2.06 -1.69 -5.76
N GLY A 136 -1.77 -1.23 -6.96
CA GLY A 136 -0.87 -1.93 -7.88
C GLY A 136 0.60 -1.75 -7.51
N VAL A 137 1.45 -2.50 -8.20
CA VAL A 137 2.91 -2.38 -8.18
C VAL A 137 3.40 -1.95 -9.55
N ASN A 138 4.37 -1.05 -9.57
CA ASN A 138 5.06 -0.67 -10.80
C ASN A 138 6.14 -1.71 -11.13
N LEU A 139 5.86 -2.63 -12.05
CA LEU A 139 6.78 -3.69 -12.46
C LEU A 139 7.96 -3.18 -13.32
N ASP A 140 7.92 -1.97 -13.83
CA ASP A 140 9.08 -1.34 -14.47
C ASP A 140 10.12 -0.92 -13.44
N LEU A 141 9.66 -0.52 -12.24
CA LEU A 141 10.49 -0.11 -11.11
C LEU A 141 10.87 -1.31 -10.21
N PHE A 142 9.88 -2.13 -9.82
CA PHE A 142 10.06 -3.30 -8.95
C PHE A 142 10.16 -4.56 -9.81
N LYS A 143 11.37 -5.00 -10.04
CA LYS A 143 11.70 -6.20 -10.82
C LYS A 143 12.94 -6.87 -10.26
N PRO A 144 13.19 -8.16 -10.57
CA PRO A 144 14.41 -8.82 -10.19
C PRO A 144 15.65 -8.11 -10.76
N MET A 145 16.64 -7.88 -9.92
CA MET A 145 17.94 -7.30 -10.23
C MET A 145 19.04 -8.19 -9.65
N ASP A 146 20.26 -8.06 -10.16
CA ASP A 146 21.40 -8.81 -9.62
C ASP A 146 21.66 -8.44 -8.15
N LYS A 147 21.68 -9.45 -7.28
CA LYS A 147 21.81 -9.30 -5.83
C LYS A 147 23.14 -8.67 -5.42
N ALA A 148 24.25 -9.13 -6.02
CA ALA A 148 25.58 -8.66 -5.69
C ALA A 148 25.76 -7.18 -6.05
N THR A 149 25.27 -6.78 -7.23
CA THR A 149 25.24 -5.39 -7.68
C THR A 149 24.43 -4.51 -6.72
N CYS A 150 23.27 -4.97 -6.26
CA CYS A 150 22.43 -4.23 -5.32
C CYS A 150 23.13 -4.08 -3.95
N ARG A 151 23.75 -5.14 -3.43
CA ARG A 151 24.53 -5.10 -2.19
C ARG A 151 25.69 -4.12 -2.28
N HIS A 152 26.47 -4.19 -3.36
CA HIS A 152 27.55 -3.24 -3.60
C HIS A 152 27.06 -1.78 -3.62
N SER A 153 25.96 -1.52 -4.29
CA SER A 153 25.35 -0.18 -4.37
C SER A 153 24.88 0.36 -3.01
N LEU A 154 24.53 -0.53 -2.09
CA LEU A 154 24.08 -0.20 -0.73
C LEU A 154 25.22 -0.24 0.31
N GLY A 155 26.41 -0.71 -0.08
CA GLY A 155 27.53 -0.94 0.84
C GLY A 155 27.30 -2.11 1.80
N TRP A 156 26.44 -3.09 1.40
CA TRP A 156 26.19 -4.28 2.21
C TRP A 156 27.27 -5.34 2.01
N ASP A 157 27.64 -6.00 3.10
CA ASP A 157 28.63 -7.07 3.08
C ASP A 157 28.10 -8.30 2.33
N VAL A 158 28.80 -8.72 1.28
CA VAL A 158 28.35 -9.83 0.42
C VAL A 158 28.34 -11.19 1.13
N GLU A 159 29.15 -11.35 2.17
CA GLU A 159 29.33 -12.59 2.94
C GLU A 159 28.27 -12.77 4.06
N LYS A 160 27.50 -11.71 4.36
CA LYS A 160 26.48 -11.74 5.39
C LYS A 160 25.10 -12.07 4.83
N ILE A 161 24.25 -12.56 5.71
CA ILE A 161 22.82 -12.70 5.44
C ILE A 161 22.13 -11.39 5.78
N HIS A 162 21.28 -10.90 4.87
CA HIS A 162 20.58 -9.64 5.01
C HIS A 162 19.09 -9.84 5.16
N VAL A 163 18.55 -9.53 6.34
CA VAL A 163 17.12 -9.51 6.63
C VAL A 163 16.61 -8.08 6.48
N LEU A 164 15.66 -7.86 5.60
CA LEU A 164 15.04 -6.56 5.40
C LEU A 164 13.73 -6.44 6.18
N PHE A 165 13.66 -5.50 7.10
CA PHE A 165 12.44 -5.03 7.74
C PHE A 165 11.95 -3.75 7.03
N PRO A 166 11.02 -3.83 6.06
CA PRO A 166 10.71 -2.74 5.14
C PRO A 166 9.75 -1.71 5.74
N ALA A 167 10.07 -1.20 6.92
CA ALA A 167 9.29 -0.19 7.62
C ALA A 167 10.18 0.65 8.55
N ASN A 168 9.67 1.82 8.96
CA ASN A 168 10.29 2.59 10.03
C ASN A 168 10.13 1.83 11.37
N PRO A 169 11.24 1.51 12.07
CA PRO A 169 11.24 0.70 13.29
C PRO A 169 10.52 1.37 14.47
N PHE A 170 10.35 2.69 14.45
CA PHE A 170 9.68 3.46 15.50
C PHE A 170 8.15 3.45 15.38
N ARG A 171 7.59 2.82 14.37
CA ARG A 171 6.14 2.66 14.20
C ARG A 171 5.64 1.47 15.03
N PRO A 172 4.85 1.68 16.12
CA PRO A 172 4.48 0.62 17.07
C PRO A 172 3.66 -0.52 16.44
N GLU A 173 2.89 -0.22 15.39
CA GLU A 173 2.10 -1.22 14.68
C GLU A 173 2.94 -2.15 13.81
N LYS A 174 4.18 -1.78 13.49
CA LYS A 174 5.11 -2.62 12.72
C LYS A 174 5.85 -3.64 13.58
N ASP A 175 5.94 -3.37 14.89
CA ASP A 175 6.51 -4.24 15.91
C ASP A 175 7.94 -4.75 15.60
N PHE A 176 8.86 -3.80 15.46
CA PHE A 176 10.27 -4.11 15.19
C PHE A 176 10.91 -4.95 16.31
N VAL A 177 10.42 -4.82 17.55
CA VAL A 177 10.89 -5.64 18.69
C VAL A 177 10.67 -7.13 18.42
N LEU A 178 9.53 -7.51 17.84
CA LEU A 178 9.26 -8.90 17.46
C LEU A 178 10.22 -9.35 16.35
N ALA A 179 10.51 -8.49 15.37
CA ALA A 179 11.48 -8.79 14.32
C ALA A 179 12.87 -9.07 14.90
N GLN A 180 13.37 -8.18 15.78
CA GLN A 180 14.67 -8.33 16.45
C GLN A 180 14.76 -9.62 17.27
N LYS A 181 13.70 -9.94 18.06
CA LYS A 181 13.65 -11.19 18.82
C LYS A 181 13.71 -12.43 17.93
N SER A 182 12.95 -12.42 16.83
CA SER A 182 12.91 -13.56 15.91
C SER A 182 14.22 -13.78 15.19
N VAL A 183 14.87 -12.70 14.74
CA VAL A 183 16.16 -12.75 14.07
C VAL A 183 17.27 -13.14 15.06
N GLY A 184 17.22 -12.64 16.30
CA GLY A 184 18.19 -12.98 17.36
C GLY A 184 18.20 -14.46 17.78
N LEU A 185 17.19 -15.24 17.38
CA LEU A 185 17.15 -16.70 17.59
C LEU A 185 17.87 -17.50 16.49
N LEU A 186 18.29 -16.82 15.42
CA LEU A 186 19.03 -17.46 14.33
C LEU A 186 20.53 -17.46 14.66
N ASP A 187 21.13 -18.65 14.69
CA ASP A 187 22.58 -18.80 14.82
C ASP A 187 23.26 -18.62 13.46
N LYS A 188 23.30 -17.39 12.96
CA LYS A 188 23.82 -17.04 11.64
C LYS A 188 24.46 -15.65 11.66
N ASN A 189 25.48 -15.44 10.83
CA ASN A 189 26.09 -14.12 10.60
C ASN A 189 25.16 -13.28 9.72
N LEU A 190 24.33 -12.44 10.34
CA LEU A 190 23.28 -11.69 9.66
C LEU A 190 23.20 -10.23 10.11
N GLU A 191 22.62 -9.40 9.23
CA GLU A 191 22.30 -8.00 9.50
C GLU A 191 20.82 -7.72 9.23
N ILE A 192 20.21 -6.87 10.07
CA ILE A 192 18.83 -6.37 9.87
C ILE A 192 18.91 -4.96 9.30
N HIS A 193 18.27 -4.75 8.16
CA HIS A 193 18.09 -3.44 7.54
C HIS A 193 16.66 -2.95 7.67
N VAL A 194 16.48 -1.63 7.83
CA VAL A 194 15.18 -0.99 8.03
C VAL A 194 14.95 0.12 6.99
N PHE A 195 13.68 0.46 6.72
CA PHE A 195 13.35 1.64 5.95
C PHE A 195 13.24 2.86 6.88
N GLU A 196 14.36 3.55 7.05
CA GLU A 196 14.39 4.84 7.70
C GLU A 196 14.79 5.89 6.67
N GLN A 197 13.84 6.78 6.32
CA GLN A 197 14.02 7.85 5.32
C GLN A 197 14.48 7.38 3.93
N VAL A 198 14.21 6.12 3.57
CA VAL A 198 14.55 5.58 2.24
C VAL A 198 13.59 6.14 1.19
N GLU A 199 14.13 6.74 0.15
CA GLU A 199 13.35 7.19 -1.00
C GLU A 199 12.72 5.98 -1.72
N HIS A 200 11.42 6.07 -2.05
CA HIS A 200 10.68 4.97 -2.67
C HIS A 200 11.33 4.44 -3.96
N GLN A 201 11.97 5.31 -4.74
CA GLN A 201 12.67 4.92 -5.96
C GLN A 201 13.92 4.06 -5.70
N LYS A 202 14.48 4.11 -4.50
CA LYS A 202 15.65 3.30 -4.08
C LYS A 202 15.24 1.99 -3.42
N THR A 203 13.98 1.83 -3.01
CA THR A 203 13.53 0.61 -2.31
C THR A 203 13.70 -0.68 -3.12
N PRO A 204 13.63 -0.70 -4.47
CA PRO A 204 13.94 -1.90 -5.24
C PRO A 204 15.35 -2.45 -4.99
N LEU A 205 16.35 -1.59 -4.76
CA LEU A 205 17.71 -2.04 -4.43
C LEU A 205 17.72 -2.87 -3.14
N TYR A 206 16.99 -2.42 -2.12
CA TYR A 206 16.91 -3.11 -0.82
C TYR A 206 16.21 -4.47 -0.95
N PHE A 207 15.09 -4.55 -1.67
CA PHE A 207 14.39 -5.82 -1.90
C PHE A 207 15.24 -6.80 -2.70
N ASN A 208 16.06 -6.30 -3.62
CA ASN A 208 16.94 -7.14 -4.43
C ASN A 208 18.23 -7.54 -3.71
N ALA A 209 18.73 -6.72 -2.77
CA ALA A 209 19.91 -7.00 -1.96
C ALA A 209 19.63 -7.99 -0.80
N ALA A 210 18.41 -7.99 -0.27
CA ALA A 210 18.02 -8.82 0.86
C ALA A 210 17.91 -10.31 0.50
N ASP A 211 18.15 -11.16 1.49
CA ASP A 211 17.91 -12.60 1.42
C ASP A 211 16.46 -12.93 1.79
N VAL A 212 15.88 -12.17 2.72
CA VAL A 212 14.49 -12.32 3.13
C VAL A 212 13.92 -10.98 3.60
N VAL A 213 12.65 -10.75 3.29
CA VAL A 213 11.84 -9.66 3.85
C VAL A 213 11.08 -10.18 5.06
N LEU A 214 11.14 -9.48 6.17
CA LEU A 214 10.43 -9.83 7.41
C LEU A 214 9.41 -8.75 7.78
N LEU A 215 8.13 -9.12 7.85
CA LEU A 215 7.05 -8.29 8.36
C LEU A 215 6.51 -8.87 9.66
N THR A 216 6.52 -8.05 10.71
CA THR A 216 5.98 -8.41 12.03
C THR A 216 4.81 -7.53 12.46
N SER A 217 4.13 -6.92 11.48
CA SER A 217 3.04 -5.98 11.74
C SER A 217 1.92 -6.59 12.59
N LYS A 218 1.30 -5.77 13.44
CA LYS A 218 0.13 -6.13 14.25
C LYS A 218 -1.16 -6.12 13.44
N TRP A 219 -1.21 -5.26 12.44
CA TRP A 219 -2.31 -5.13 11.49
C TRP A 219 -1.84 -4.42 10.23
N GLU A 220 -2.48 -4.71 9.10
CA GLU A 220 -2.31 -4.08 7.80
C GLU A 220 -3.66 -3.99 7.08
N GLY A 221 -3.72 -3.20 5.99
CA GLY A 221 -4.81 -3.27 5.04
C GLY A 221 -4.47 -4.21 3.87
N SER A 222 -3.55 -3.74 3.02
CA SER A 222 -2.90 -4.48 1.94
C SER A 222 -1.50 -3.91 1.80
N PRO A 223 -0.48 -4.51 2.44
CA PRO A 223 0.85 -3.91 2.53
C PRO A 223 1.54 -3.86 1.17
N ASN A 224 1.88 -2.67 0.69
CA ASN A 224 2.55 -2.50 -0.60
C ASN A 224 3.92 -3.16 -0.61
N VAL A 225 4.65 -3.09 0.50
CA VAL A 225 5.99 -3.69 0.64
C VAL A 225 6.01 -5.19 0.38
N VAL A 226 4.92 -5.92 0.66
CA VAL A 226 4.78 -7.35 0.30
C VAL A 226 4.71 -7.52 -1.21
N LYS A 227 3.88 -6.71 -1.88
CA LYS A 227 3.73 -6.76 -3.34
C LYS A 227 5.01 -6.32 -4.05
N GLU A 228 5.69 -5.31 -3.52
CA GLU A 228 6.98 -4.81 -4.01
C GLU A 228 8.09 -5.86 -3.86
N ALA A 229 8.15 -6.55 -2.71
CA ALA A 229 9.08 -7.65 -2.47
C ALA A 229 8.81 -8.83 -3.42
N LEU A 230 7.53 -9.23 -3.60
CA LEU A 230 7.13 -10.24 -4.57
C LEU A 230 7.54 -9.88 -6.00
N ALA A 231 7.33 -8.62 -6.40
CA ALA A 231 7.72 -8.14 -7.73
C ALA A 231 9.23 -8.22 -7.96
N CYS A 232 10.04 -8.02 -6.91
CA CYS A 232 11.50 -8.20 -6.94
C CYS A 232 11.94 -9.68 -6.78
N GLY A 233 11.01 -10.60 -6.54
CA GLY A 233 11.32 -12.02 -6.30
C GLY A 233 12.04 -12.29 -4.98
N CYS A 234 11.90 -11.41 -3.98
CA CYS A 234 12.51 -11.60 -2.67
C CYS A 234 11.67 -12.55 -1.80
N PRO A 235 12.26 -13.54 -1.11
CA PRO A 235 11.57 -14.35 -0.12
C PRO A 235 10.93 -13.51 0.99
N ILE A 236 9.78 -13.94 1.52
CA ILE A 236 9.01 -13.17 2.52
C ILE A 236 8.63 -14.06 3.69
N VAL A 237 8.85 -13.55 4.91
CA VAL A 237 8.23 -14.09 6.13
C VAL A 237 7.38 -12.98 6.74
N SER A 238 6.11 -13.27 7.03
CA SER A 238 5.19 -12.27 7.56
C SER A 238 4.28 -12.83 8.64
N THR A 239 3.89 -12.02 9.60
CA THR A 239 2.68 -12.27 10.39
C THR A 239 1.44 -12.24 9.50
N ASP A 240 0.38 -12.95 9.90
CA ASP A 240 -0.88 -13.03 9.14
C ASP A 240 -1.69 -11.74 9.35
N VAL A 241 -1.51 -10.78 8.45
CA VAL A 241 -2.13 -9.46 8.53
C VAL A 241 -2.62 -8.97 7.16
N GLY A 242 -3.77 -8.32 7.13
CA GLY A 242 -4.37 -7.77 5.91
C GLY A 242 -4.65 -8.86 4.88
N ASP A 243 -4.07 -8.74 3.70
CA ASP A 243 -4.18 -9.72 2.61
C ASP A 243 -2.87 -10.49 2.35
N VAL A 244 -1.92 -10.47 3.30
CA VAL A 244 -0.58 -11.10 3.10
C VAL A 244 -0.70 -12.57 2.75
N SER A 245 -1.49 -13.34 3.51
CA SER A 245 -1.69 -14.78 3.26
C SER A 245 -2.16 -15.05 1.83
N GLU A 246 -3.07 -14.22 1.31
CA GLU A 246 -3.57 -14.33 -0.07
C GLU A 246 -2.48 -13.97 -1.10
N ARG A 247 -1.70 -12.92 -0.81
CA ARG A 247 -0.67 -12.43 -1.74
C ARG A 247 0.48 -13.41 -1.92
N ILE A 248 0.92 -14.10 -0.85
CA ILE A 248 2.06 -15.03 -0.92
C ILE A 248 1.64 -16.50 -1.08
N ALA A 249 0.34 -16.79 -1.13
CA ALA A 249 -0.15 -18.16 -1.30
C ALA A 249 0.41 -18.80 -2.58
N GLY A 250 1.02 -19.98 -2.42
CA GLY A 250 1.60 -20.74 -3.53
C GLY A 250 2.94 -20.20 -4.05
N VAL A 251 3.52 -19.19 -3.42
CA VAL A 251 4.85 -18.67 -3.77
C VAL A 251 5.89 -19.35 -2.89
N GLU A 252 6.73 -20.21 -3.48
CA GLU A 252 7.83 -20.84 -2.77
C GLU A 252 8.81 -19.80 -2.20
N GLY A 253 9.38 -20.10 -1.01
CA GLY A 253 10.25 -19.16 -0.30
C GLY A 253 9.49 -18.10 0.50
N CYS A 254 8.15 -18.07 0.43
CA CYS A 254 7.31 -17.13 1.17
C CYS A 254 6.45 -17.85 2.22
N TYR A 255 6.43 -17.34 3.45
CA TYR A 255 5.76 -17.99 4.58
C TYR A 255 4.96 -17.00 5.45
N VAL A 256 3.83 -17.48 5.98
CA VAL A 256 2.98 -16.74 6.94
C VAL A 256 3.06 -17.41 8.31
N ALA A 257 3.32 -16.61 9.33
CA ALA A 257 3.21 -17.01 10.73
C ALA A 257 1.82 -16.64 11.26
N HIS A 258 1.01 -17.67 11.58
CA HIS A 258 -0.32 -17.47 12.18
C HIS A 258 -0.27 -17.16 13.68
N SER A 259 0.93 -17.01 14.24
CA SER A 259 1.18 -16.57 15.61
C SER A 259 2.27 -15.50 15.65
N ARG A 260 2.23 -14.67 16.67
CA ARG A 260 3.25 -13.64 16.92
C ARG A 260 4.35 -14.17 17.86
N ASN A 261 4.69 -15.43 17.69
CA ASN A 261 5.70 -16.11 18.49
C ASN A 261 7.07 -15.98 17.79
N PRO A 262 8.13 -15.45 18.46
CA PRO A 262 9.45 -15.24 17.86
C PRO A 262 10.09 -16.54 17.34
N GLU A 263 9.92 -17.66 18.07
CA GLU A 263 10.48 -18.95 17.69
C GLU A 263 9.86 -19.47 16.40
N LYS A 264 8.53 -19.27 16.24
CA LYS A 264 7.84 -19.64 15.00
C LYS A 264 8.28 -18.80 13.81
N LEU A 265 8.47 -17.50 14.02
CA LEU A 265 9.02 -16.62 12.99
C LEU A 265 10.46 -17.00 12.64
N ALA A 266 11.30 -17.33 13.62
CA ALA A 266 12.66 -17.78 13.40
C ALA A 266 12.72 -19.09 12.59
N GLU A 267 11.83 -20.06 12.89
CA GLU A 267 11.68 -21.28 12.08
C GLU A 267 11.38 -20.97 10.60
N LEU A 268 10.41 -20.07 10.36
CA LEU A 268 10.01 -19.68 9.00
C LEU A 268 11.11 -18.86 8.30
N LEU A 269 11.81 -17.99 9.02
CA LEU A 269 12.97 -17.28 8.51
C LEU A 269 14.06 -18.24 8.06
N ASN A 270 14.35 -19.28 8.87
CA ASN A 270 15.35 -20.28 8.50
C ASN A 270 14.94 -21.04 7.23
N LYS A 271 13.65 -21.36 7.06
CA LYS A 271 13.12 -21.96 5.83
C LYS A 271 13.28 -21.02 4.63
N ALA A 272 12.95 -19.73 4.80
CA ALA A 272 13.07 -18.73 3.73
C ALA A 272 14.53 -18.48 3.33
N LEU A 273 15.46 -18.47 4.29
CA LEU A 273 16.89 -18.31 4.06
C LEU A 273 17.56 -19.52 3.38
N ASN A 274 16.95 -20.71 3.48
CA ASN A 274 17.40 -21.90 2.78
C ASN A 274 16.77 -22.05 1.37
N PHE A 275 15.90 -21.09 0.98
CA PHE A 275 15.35 -21.04 -0.37
C PHE A 275 16.39 -20.46 -1.33
N GLU A 276 16.69 -21.18 -2.41
CA GLU A 276 17.69 -20.76 -3.38
C GLU A 276 17.05 -19.96 -4.54
N GLY A 277 17.71 -18.89 -4.93
CA GLY A 277 17.34 -18.09 -6.09
C GLY A 277 16.28 -17.00 -5.79
N ARG A 278 15.41 -16.77 -6.76
CA ARG A 278 14.33 -15.77 -6.71
C ARG A 278 12.98 -16.46 -6.66
N THR A 279 12.06 -15.92 -5.88
CA THR A 279 10.68 -16.42 -5.86
C THR A 279 9.95 -16.07 -7.15
N LYS A 280 8.89 -16.81 -7.49
CA LYS A 280 7.97 -16.48 -8.60
C LYS A 280 6.92 -15.44 -8.23
N GLY A 281 7.24 -14.57 -7.28
CA GLY A 281 6.34 -13.53 -6.81
C GLY A 281 5.92 -12.54 -7.89
N ASN A 282 6.79 -12.24 -8.86
CA ASN A 282 6.45 -11.37 -10.00
C ASN A 282 5.31 -11.97 -10.85
N GLU A 283 5.38 -13.26 -11.17
CA GLU A 283 4.31 -13.98 -11.90
C GLU A 283 2.98 -13.93 -11.11
N LYS A 284 3.06 -14.10 -9.79
CA LYS A 284 1.89 -14.01 -8.90
C LYS A 284 1.25 -12.62 -8.92
N ILE A 285 2.03 -11.54 -8.90
CA ILE A 285 1.54 -10.16 -9.01
C ILE A 285 0.77 -9.94 -10.31
N ILE A 286 1.30 -10.45 -11.43
CA ILE A 286 0.66 -10.34 -12.74
C ILE A 286 -0.64 -11.17 -12.77
N ALA A 287 -0.60 -12.42 -12.29
CA ALA A 287 -1.75 -13.32 -12.27
C ALA A 287 -2.90 -12.79 -11.38
N ASP A 288 -2.57 -12.15 -10.25
CA ASP A 288 -3.56 -11.52 -9.35
C ASP A 288 -4.13 -10.19 -9.91
N GLY A 289 -3.61 -9.71 -11.04
CA GLY A 289 -4.03 -8.42 -11.62
C GLY A 289 -3.63 -7.22 -10.77
N LEU A 290 -2.44 -7.28 -10.17
CA LEU A 290 -1.86 -6.27 -9.27
C LEU A 290 -0.72 -5.47 -9.92
N ASP A 291 -0.41 -5.67 -11.19
CA ASP A 291 0.38 -4.70 -11.94
C ASP A 291 -0.37 -3.36 -12.01
N ASN A 292 0.35 -2.26 -11.93
CA ASN A 292 -0.18 -0.91 -11.98
C ASN A 292 -1.07 -0.66 -13.20
N ARG A 293 -0.73 -1.25 -14.37
CA ARG A 293 -1.51 -1.12 -15.62
C ARG A 293 -2.89 -1.76 -15.44
N GLN A 294 -2.94 -2.99 -14.92
CA GLN A 294 -4.18 -3.73 -14.69
C GLN A 294 -5.07 -3.04 -13.63
N VAL A 295 -4.43 -2.47 -12.59
CA VAL A 295 -5.16 -1.70 -11.57
C VAL A 295 -5.69 -0.38 -12.15
N ALA A 296 -4.92 0.31 -13.01
CA ALA A 296 -5.38 1.51 -13.70
C ALA A 296 -6.60 1.21 -14.58
N GLU A 297 -6.59 0.10 -15.33
CA GLU A 297 -7.75 -0.32 -16.12
C GLU A 297 -9.01 -0.57 -15.27
N LYS A 298 -8.84 -1.23 -14.09
CA LYS A 298 -9.95 -1.44 -13.15
C LYS A 298 -10.54 -0.10 -12.69
N LEU A 299 -9.69 0.88 -12.36
CA LEU A 299 -10.11 2.22 -11.94
C LEU A 299 -10.79 2.98 -13.09
N ILE A 300 -10.26 2.91 -14.30
CA ILE A 300 -10.87 3.53 -15.49
C ILE A 300 -12.28 3.00 -15.74
N ARG A 301 -12.47 1.69 -15.60
CA ARG A 301 -13.81 1.07 -15.71
C ARG A 301 -14.79 1.64 -14.66
N ILE A 302 -14.34 1.77 -13.40
CA ILE A 302 -15.14 2.36 -12.31
C ILE A 302 -15.50 3.82 -12.65
N TYR A 303 -14.54 4.64 -13.08
CA TYR A 303 -14.80 6.04 -13.44
C TYR A 303 -15.74 6.15 -14.64
N SER A 304 -15.52 5.34 -15.67
CA SER A 304 -16.36 5.35 -16.87
C SER A 304 -17.80 4.95 -16.58
N GLN A 305 -18.01 3.97 -15.69
CA GLN A 305 -19.35 3.59 -15.24
C GLN A 305 -20.05 4.74 -14.52
N ILE A 306 -19.35 5.41 -13.59
CA ILE A 306 -19.88 6.56 -12.84
C ILE A 306 -20.29 7.70 -13.78
N LEU A 307 -19.53 7.94 -14.83
CA LEU A 307 -19.82 9.00 -15.80
C LEU A 307 -20.98 8.68 -16.73
N LYS A 308 -21.25 7.39 -17.02
CA LYS A 308 -22.40 6.96 -17.80
C LYS A 308 -23.73 7.04 -17.03
N GLU A 309 -23.66 6.99 -15.70
CA GLU A 309 -24.82 7.06 -14.79
C GLU A 309 -25.17 8.51 -14.38
N LYS A 310 -24.50 9.51 -14.95
CA LYS A 310 -24.85 10.93 -14.83
C LYS A 310 -26.02 11.26 -15.75
#